data_b728292809b9617551062387311c773e
#
_entry.id   b728292809b9617551062387311c773e
#
_cell.length_a   1.000
_cell.length_b   1.000
_cell.length_c   1.000
_cell.angle_alpha   90.00
_cell.angle_beta   90.00
_cell.angle_gamma   90.00
#
_symmetry.space_group_name_H-M   'P 1'
#
loop_
_entity.id
_entity.type
_entity.pdbx_description
1 polymer ?
#
loop_
_entity_poly.entity_id
_entity_poly.type
_entity_poly.pdbx_seq_one_letter_code
_entity_poly.pdbx_strand_id
1 'polypeptide(L)'
;MKKLPLIIALALFAAALHAATVPYAALSTQPPLPLEGARGGLDTLTVRIKGMKCGECAHKVMVAVRQLPGIDNVVSNTERRTTTITFDPSLTCRDSIEARLAATGRFKASPYSPDDVIRRGFGLRIEDMHCQNCADRITKRLSEIAAIDSMSPHLDKHYVFIRYDANRTSKDIIREAIGQLGFTPVNYYSGPKVAYAYYNVPAEQATQETIDEVLILDGVEDVNVNLRQKSLAVTYFTDETDADKLYAAIRETGIEAVVPAPHECHEK
;
A
#
# COMPACT_ATOMS: atom_id res chain seq x y z
N MET A 1 26.89 -56.55 38.07
CA MET A 1 28.18 -57.31 38.10
C MET A 1 28.69 -57.42 36.68
N LYS A 2 30.02 -57.07 36.51
CA LYS A 2 30.97 -57.26 35.38
C LYS A 2 30.76 -56.28 34.22
N LYS A 3 31.49 -55.18 34.19
CA LYS A 3 32.90 -54.83 33.87
C LYS A 3 33.31 -55.22 32.46
N LEU A 4 33.48 -54.18 31.58
CA LEU A 4 34.57 -53.71 30.71
C LEU A 4 35.61 -54.79 30.29
N PRO A 5 36.46 -54.61 29.17
CA PRO A 5 37.03 -53.36 28.61
C PRO A 5 37.14 -53.29 27.06
N LEU A 6 37.19 -52.12 26.52
CA LEU A 6 38.28 -51.37 25.83
C LEU A 6 39.43 -52.23 25.21
N ILE A 7 39.61 -52.23 23.89
CA ILE A 7 40.88 -52.36 23.22
C ILE A 7 40.95 -51.40 21.99
N ILE A 8 41.96 -50.55 22.02
CA ILE A 8 42.47 -49.65 21.02
C ILE A 8 43.25 -50.49 19.97
N ALA A 9 43.06 -50.22 18.71
CA ALA A 9 44.05 -50.62 17.67
C ALA A 9 44.29 -49.47 16.69
N LEU A 10 45.41 -48.83 16.92
CA LEU A 10 46.09 -47.86 16.07
C LEU A 10 46.74 -48.64 14.89
N ALA A 11 46.40 -48.32 13.65
CA ALA A 11 47.14 -48.76 12.48
C ALA A 11 47.55 -47.56 11.64
N LEU A 12 48.81 -47.22 11.77
CA LEU A 12 49.56 -46.34 10.86
C LEU A 12 49.70 -47.03 9.49
N PHE A 13 49.28 -46.35 8.44
CA PHE A 13 49.71 -46.66 7.08
C PHE A 13 50.28 -45.42 6.42
N ALA A 14 51.64 -45.41 6.38
CA ALA A 14 52.39 -44.51 5.54
C ALA A 14 52.41 -45.05 4.10
N ALA A 15 51.99 -44.27 3.13
CA ALA A 15 52.25 -44.58 1.74
C ALA A 15 52.58 -43.31 0.95
N ALA A 16 53.82 -43.17 0.69
CA ALA A 16 54.54 -42.69 -0.49
C ALA A 16 53.91 -41.56 -1.34
N LEU A 17 54.56 -40.40 -1.28
CA LEU A 17 54.56 -39.37 -2.32
C LEU A 17 55.12 -39.96 -3.61
N HIS A 18 54.25 -40.06 -4.65
CA HIS A 18 54.67 -40.08 -6.03
C HIS A 18 54.35 -38.75 -6.67
N ALA A 19 55.33 -37.92 -6.88
CA ALA A 19 55.26 -36.73 -7.69
C ALA A 19 55.13 -37.17 -9.16
N ALA A 20 53.91 -37.14 -9.68
CA ALA A 20 53.67 -37.20 -11.09
C ALA A 20 53.77 -35.78 -11.67
N THR A 21 54.92 -35.52 -12.31
CA THR A 21 55.09 -34.35 -13.17
C THR A 21 54.18 -34.48 -14.39
N VAL A 22 53.10 -33.69 -14.39
CA VAL A 22 52.23 -33.55 -15.55
C VAL A 22 52.91 -32.56 -16.51
N PRO A 23 53.14 -32.90 -17.79
CA PRO A 23 53.76 -31.97 -18.71
C PRO A 23 52.82 -30.81 -19.03
N TYR A 24 53.35 -29.62 -18.88
CA TYR A 24 52.72 -28.34 -19.20
C TYR A 24 52.68 -28.12 -20.74
N ALA A 25 51.83 -28.82 -21.45
CA ALA A 25 51.53 -28.55 -22.85
C ALA A 25 50.28 -29.30 -23.30
N ALA A 26 49.11 -28.81 -22.88
CA ALA A 26 47.88 -28.94 -23.66
C ALA A 26 47.12 -27.65 -23.43
N LEU A 27 47.45 -26.60 -24.21
CA LEU A 27 46.52 -25.54 -24.44
C LEU A 27 45.31 -26.14 -25.13
N SER A 28 44.31 -26.49 -24.34
CA SER A 28 42.99 -26.74 -24.87
C SER A 28 42.47 -25.41 -25.42
N THR A 29 42.32 -25.35 -26.72
CA THR A 29 41.49 -24.34 -27.40
C THR A 29 40.04 -24.56 -27.01
N GLN A 30 39.71 -24.26 -25.75
CA GLN A 30 38.32 -24.00 -25.41
C GLN A 30 38.00 -22.65 -26.04
N PRO A 31 36.87 -22.54 -26.78
CA PRO A 31 36.40 -21.24 -27.18
C PRO A 31 36.22 -20.40 -25.89
N PRO A 32 36.55 -19.11 -25.90
CA PRO A 32 36.34 -18.26 -24.73
C PRO A 32 34.88 -18.45 -24.28
N LEU A 33 34.72 -18.83 -23.01
CA LEU A 33 33.42 -18.74 -22.35
C LEU A 33 32.86 -17.38 -22.70
N PRO A 34 31.57 -17.26 -23.10
CA PRO A 34 30.97 -15.96 -23.29
C PRO A 34 31.28 -15.17 -22.03
N LEU A 35 31.95 -14.04 -22.17
CA LEU A 35 32.08 -13.05 -21.12
C LEU A 35 30.68 -12.90 -20.56
N GLU A 36 30.50 -13.19 -19.26
CA GLU A 36 29.27 -12.88 -18.57
C GLU A 36 28.93 -11.44 -18.97
N GLY A 37 27.89 -11.34 -19.81
CA GLY A 37 27.49 -10.09 -20.43
C GLY A 37 27.36 -9.08 -19.32
N ALA A 38 27.98 -7.93 -19.51
CA ALA A 38 27.67 -6.75 -18.77
C ALA A 38 26.16 -6.78 -18.52
N ARG A 39 25.72 -6.85 -17.26
CA ARG A 39 24.31 -6.68 -16.92
C ARG A 39 23.94 -5.32 -17.44
N GLY A 40 23.32 -5.28 -18.61
CA GLY A 40 22.77 -4.07 -19.17
C GLY A 40 21.94 -3.43 -18.07
N GLY A 41 22.16 -2.15 -17.78
CA GLY A 41 21.43 -1.50 -16.71
C GLY A 41 19.93 -1.67 -16.97
N LEU A 42 19.16 -1.98 -15.91
CA LEU A 42 17.71 -2.01 -16.00
C LEU A 42 17.19 -0.63 -16.40
N ASP A 43 16.21 -0.61 -17.29
CA ASP A 43 15.50 0.61 -17.68
C ASP A 43 14.19 0.75 -16.89
N THR A 44 13.67 1.95 -16.81
CA THR A 44 12.44 2.25 -16.05
C THR A 44 11.46 3.04 -16.92
N LEU A 45 10.25 2.50 -17.06
CA LEU A 45 9.15 3.12 -17.80
C LEU A 45 7.99 3.41 -16.86
N THR A 46 7.58 4.67 -16.74
CA THR A 46 6.32 5.04 -16.07
C THR A 46 5.28 5.42 -17.13
N VAL A 47 4.12 4.79 -17.04
CA VAL A 47 2.98 5.02 -17.94
C VAL A 47 1.69 5.26 -17.16
N ARG A 48 0.78 6.04 -17.71
CA ARG A 48 -0.61 6.15 -17.23
C ARG A 48 -1.42 5.01 -17.83
N ILE A 49 -2.24 4.38 -16.99
CA ILE A 49 -3.07 3.23 -17.39
C ILE A 49 -4.55 3.63 -17.36
N LYS A 50 -5.12 3.86 -18.56
CA LYS A 50 -6.58 3.99 -18.69
C LYS A 50 -7.22 2.65 -18.36
N GLY A 51 -8.26 2.64 -17.53
CA GLY A 51 -8.96 1.43 -17.08
C GLY A 51 -8.53 0.92 -15.70
N MET A 52 -7.40 1.36 -15.16
CA MET A 52 -6.96 1.04 -13.80
C MET A 52 -7.66 1.96 -12.80
N LYS A 53 -8.60 1.41 -12.00
CA LYS A 53 -9.42 2.18 -11.05
C LYS A 53 -9.25 1.73 -9.59
N CYS A 54 -8.76 0.53 -9.34
CA CYS A 54 -8.70 -0.11 -8.03
C CYS A 54 -7.49 -1.05 -7.91
N GLY A 55 -7.24 -1.56 -6.71
CA GLY A 55 -6.14 -2.49 -6.43
C GLY A 55 -6.19 -3.76 -7.27
N GLU A 56 -7.38 -4.34 -7.46
CA GLU A 56 -7.56 -5.51 -8.35
C GLU A 56 -7.17 -5.20 -9.80
N CYS A 57 -7.49 -3.99 -10.29
CA CYS A 57 -7.07 -3.55 -11.60
C CYS A 57 -5.55 -3.42 -11.69
N ALA A 58 -4.91 -2.87 -10.65
CA ALA A 58 -3.46 -2.76 -10.55
C ALA A 58 -2.79 -4.15 -10.54
N HIS A 59 -3.37 -5.12 -9.82
CA HIS A 59 -2.90 -6.50 -9.82
C HIS A 59 -3.00 -7.13 -11.23
N LYS A 60 -4.11 -6.94 -11.94
CA LYS A 60 -4.27 -7.44 -13.32
C LYS A 60 -3.26 -6.81 -14.28
N VAL A 61 -2.95 -5.51 -14.13
CA VAL A 61 -1.88 -4.84 -14.89
C VAL A 61 -0.54 -5.48 -14.60
N MET A 62 -0.20 -5.68 -13.33
CA MET A 62 1.05 -6.32 -12.90
C MET A 62 1.18 -7.73 -13.49
N VAL A 63 0.14 -8.56 -13.38
CA VAL A 63 0.14 -9.93 -13.93
C VAL A 63 0.34 -9.92 -15.46
N ALA A 64 -0.32 -9.01 -16.17
CA ALA A 64 -0.18 -8.90 -17.61
C ALA A 64 1.25 -8.54 -18.03
N VAL A 65 1.85 -7.55 -17.36
CA VAL A 65 3.20 -7.07 -17.68
C VAL A 65 4.26 -8.12 -17.32
N ARG A 66 4.12 -8.80 -16.19
CA ARG A 66 5.07 -9.84 -15.75
C ARG A 66 5.14 -11.07 -16.65
N GLN A 67 4.24 -11.21 -17.63
CA GLN A 67 4.33 -12.25 -18.65
C GLN A 67 5.37 -11.94 -19.75
N LEU A 68 5.88 -10.72 -19.81
CA LEU A 68 6.97 -10.38 -20.72
C LEU A 68 8.32 -10.79 -20.11
N PRO A 69 9.28 -11.21 -20.96
CA PRO A 69 10.62 -11.53 -20.50
C PRO A 69 11.33 -10.26 -19.98
N GLY A 70 12.24 -10.42 -19.02
CA GLY A 70 13.08 -9.32 -18.54
C GLY A 70 12.37 -8.29 -17.67
N ILE A 71 11.14 -8.51 -17.23
CA ILE A 71 10.47 -7.64 -16.25
C ILE A 71 11.01 -7.94 -14.86
N ASP A 72 11.64 -6.94 -14.25
CA ASP A 72 12.19 -7.01 -12.90
C ASP A 72 11.14 -6.61 -11.86
N ASN A 73 10.56 -5.40 -12.00
CA ASN A 73 9.59 -4.88 -11.03
C ASN A 73 8.43 -4.14 -11.70
N VAL A 74 7.27 -4.21 -11.06
CA VAL A 74 6.05 -3.51 -11.49
C VAL A 74 5.37 -2.92 -10.26
N VAL A 75 5.33 -1.58 -10.19
CA VAL A 75 4.69 -0.82 -9.10
C VAL A 75 3.57 0.03 -9.67
N SER A 76 2.35 -0.18 -9.21
CA SER A 76 1.17 0.58 -9.63
C SER A 76 0.70 1.54 -8.54
N ASN A 77 0.36 2.76 -8.96
CA ASN A 77 -0.32 3.74 -8.12
C ASN A 77 -1.74 3.95 -8.66
N THR A 78 -2.74 3.47 -7.93
CA THR A 78 -4.15 3.52 -8.34
C THR A 78 -4.71 4.94 -8.32
N GLU A 79 -4.21 5.78 -7.44
CA GLU A 79 -4.61 7.17 -7.29
C GLU A 79 -4.17 8.01 -8.50
N ARG A 80 -2.92 7.89 -8.92
CA ARG A 80 -2.40 8.50 -10.15
C ARG A 80 -2.82 7.74 -11.40
N ARG A 81 -3.23 6.48 -11.25
CA ARG A 81 -3.43 5.53 -12.36
C ARG A 81 -2.17 5.35 -13.19
N THR A 82 -1.03 5.30 -12.53
CA THR A 82 0.27 5.09 -13.16
C THR A 82 0.84 3.73 -12.77
N THR A 83 1.64 3.16 -13.67
CA THR A 83 2.44 1.98 -13.39
C THR A 83 3.87 2.27 -13.78
N THR A 84 4.80 2.04 -12.85
CA THR A 84 6.24 2.09 -13.08
C THR A 84 6.75 0.67 -13.25
N ILE A 85 7.43 0.42 -14.36
CA ILE A 85 7.91 -0.90 -14.78
C ILE A 85 9.42 -0.80 -14.91
N THR A 86 10.15 -1.65 -14.18
CA THR A 86 11.60 -1.81 -14.32
C THR A 86 11.85 -3.08 -15.12
N PHE A 87 12.67 -3.02 -16.16
CA PHE A 87 12.85 -4.11 -17.10
C PHE A 87 14.25 -4.10 -17.74
N ASP A 88 14.66 -5.24 -18.26
CA ASP A 88 15.88 -5.41 -19.06
C ASP A 88 15.58 -4.99 -20.52
N PRO A 89 16.19 -3.88 -21.03
CA PRO A 89 15.93 -3.38 -22.38
C PRO A 89 16.45 -4.31 -23.50
N SER A 90 17.29 -5.28 -23.18
CA SER A 90 17.73 -6.31 -24.13
C SER A 90 16.66 -7.40 -24.38
N LEU A 91 15.70 -7.57 -23.48
CA LEU A 91 14.65 -8.61 -23.52
C LEU A 91 13.27 -8.03 -23.81
N THR A 92 12.99 -6.82 -23.38
CA THR A 92 11.68 -6.14 -23.53
C THR A 92 11.87 -4.68 -23.86
N CYS A 93 10.94 -4.11 -24.61
CA CYS A 93 10.92 -2.70 -24.94
C CYS A 93 9.55 -2.08 -24.58
N ARG A 94 9.50 -0.74 -24.60
CA ARG A 94 8.28 0.03 -24.33
C ARG A 94 7.09 -0.45 -25.15
N ASP A 95 7.28 -0.63 -26.47
CA ASP A 95 6.19 -1.00 -27.39
C ASP A 95 5.62 -2.37 -27.04
N SER A 96 6.46 -3.32 -26.62
CA SER A 96 6.03 -4.63 -26.16
C SER A 96 5.18 -4.54 -24.88
N ILE A 97 5.55 -3.67 -23.93
CA ILE A 97 4.79 -3.41 -22.71
C ILE A 97 3.43 -2.79 -23.05
N GLU A 98 3.40 -1.76 -23.90
CA GLU A 98 2.17 -1.09 -24.32
C GLU A 98 1.25 -2.04 -25.10
N ALA A 99 1.79 -2.84 -26.02
CA ALA A 99 1.05 -3.86 -26.77
C ALA A 99 0.47 -4.94 -25.85
N ARG A 100 1.26 -5.40 -24.86
CA ARG A 100 0.79 -6.38 -23.87
C ARG A 100 -0.39 -5.87 -23.04
N LEU A 101 -0.33 -4.63 -22.60
CA LEU A 101 -1.43 -3.98 -21.88
C LEU A 101 -2.67 -3.84 -22.77
N ALA A 102 -2.50 -3.39 -24.01
CA ALA A 102 -3.59 -3.28 -24.98
C ALA A 102 -4.25 -4.63 -25.30
N ALA A 103 -3.47 -5.71 -25.38
CA ALA A 103 -3.96 -7.08 -25.61
C ALA A 103 -4.92 -7.59 -24.51
N THR A 104 -4.94 -6.97 -23.33
CA THR A 104 -5.92 -7.30 -22.29
C THR A 104 -7.35 -6.85 -22.65
N GLY A 105 -7.52 -6.02 -23.70
CA GLY A 105 -8.79 -5.41 -24.09
C GLY A 105 -9.36 -4.38 -23.10
N ARG A 106 -8.75 -4.24 -21.94
CA ARG A 106 -9.23 -3.42 -20.82
C ARG A 106 -8.33 -2.22 -20.50
N PHE A 107 -7.02 -2.42 -20.60
CA PHE A 107 -6.03 -1.42 -20.23
C PHE A 107 -5.39 -0.79 -21.46
N LYS A 108 -5.18 0.52 -21.39
CA LYS A 108 -4.44 1.24 -22.41
C LYS A 108 -3.41 2.12 -21.74
N ALA A 109 -2.15 1.91 -22.09
CA ALA A 109 -1.05 2.77 -21.66
C ALA A 109 -1.05 4.09 -22.45
N SER A 110 -0.59 5.13 -21.80
CA SER A 110 -0.31 6.44 -22.40
C SER A 110 0.89 7.06 -21.68
N PRO A 111 1.63 7.98 -22.34
CA PRO A 111 2.73 8.66 -21.71
C PRO A 111 2.33 9.31 -20.39
N TYR A 112 3.28 9.36 -19.46
CA TYR A 112 3.15 10.03 -18.17
C TYR A 112 4.25 11.08 -18.06
N SER A 113 3.89 12.27 -17.54
CA SER A 113 4.84 13.30 -17.12
C SER A 113 4.61 13.66 -15.65
N PRO A 114 5.68 13.90 -14.87
CA PRO A 114 5.55 14.46 -13.52
C PRO A 114 4.83 15.80 -13.46
N ASP A 115 4.84 16.56 -14.57
CA ASP A 115 4.18 17.86 -14.69
C ASP A 115 2.69 17.76 -15.04
N ASP A 116 2.20 16.55 -15.37
CA ASP A 116 0.79 16.32 -15.66
C ASP A 116 -0.08 16.64 -14.44
N VAL A 117 -1.20 17.33 -14.67
CA VAL A 117 -2.23 17.53 -13.65
C VAL A 117 -3.17 16.31 -13.64
N ILE A 118 -3.18 15.57 -12.55
CA ILE A 118 -4.06 14.38 -12.39
C ILE A 118 -5.15 14.68 -11.37
N ARG A 119 -6.24 15.28 -11.83
CA ARG A 119 -7.36 15.64 -10.96
C ARG A 119 -8.05 14.41 -10.42
N ARG A 120 -8.24 14.40 -9.10
CA ARG A 120 -8.99 13.40 -8.33
C ARG A 120 -9.95 14.11 -7.38
N GLY A 121 -10.97 13.36 -6.97
CA GLY A 121 -11.88 13.80 -5.92
C GLY A 121 -12.24 12.62 -5.03
N PHE A 122 -12.36 12.89 -3.74
CA PHE A 122 -12.81 11.92 -2.75
C PHE A 122 -13.50 12.62 -1.58
N GLY A 123 -14.29 11.87 -0.81
CA GLY A 123 -14.88 12.33 0.42
C GLY A 123 -14.16 11.74 1.63
N LEU A 124 -14.08 12.52 2.69
CA LEU A 124 -13.67 12.06 4.02
C LEU A 124 -14.81 12.28 5.01
N ARG A 125 -15.25 11.21 5.67
CA ARG A 125 -16.12 11.28 6.84
C ARG A 125 -15.28 11.73 8.02
N ILE A 126 -15.76 12.74 8.75
CA ILE A 126 -15.09 13.34 9.90
C ILE A 126 -16.15 13.49 10.98
N GLU A 127 -16.34 12.45 11.81
CA GLU A 127 -17.43 12.36 12.78
C GLU A 127 -17.37 13.48 13.81
N ASP A 128 -16.16 13.89 14.17
CA ASP A 128 -15.89 14.98 15.14
C ASP A 128 -15.94 16.40 14.54
N MET A 129 -16.39 16.55 13.26
CA MET A 129 -16.67 17.85 12.65
C MET A 129 -18.12 18.28 12.92
N HIS A 130 -18.38 18.82 14.11
CA HIS A 130 -19.75 19.13 14.56
C HIS A 130 -20.20 20.57 14.32
N CYS A 131 -19.30 21.49 13.99
CA CYS A 131 -19.61 22.92 13.94
C CYS A 131 -18.87 23.64 12.81
N GLN A 132 -19.35 24.85 12.46
CA GLN A 132 -18.74 25.67 11.42
C GLN A 132 -17.26 25.96 11.71
N ASN A 133 -16.90 26.24 12.96
CA ASN A 133 -15.50 26.47 13.33
C ASN A 133 -14.61 25.25 13.05
N CYS A 134 -15.13 24.01 13.22
CA CYS A 134 -14.43 22.79 12.87
C CYS A 134 -14.19 22.73 11.36
N ALA A 135 -15.23 23.00 10.56
CA ALA A 135 -15.14 23.05 9.11
C ALA A 135 -14.14 24.12 8.62
N ASP A 136 -14.17 25.31 9.24
CA ASP A 136 -13.27 26.41 8.90
C ASP A 136 -11.81 26.08 9.20
N ARG A 137 -11.52 25.41 10.32
CA ARG A 137 -10.18 24.93 10.65
C ARG A 137 -9.65 23.93 9.61
N ILE A 138 -10.50 22.99 9.20
CA ILE A 138 -10.16 22.00 8.16
C ILE A 138 -9.93 22.70 6.83
N THR A 139 -10.85 23.58 6.43
CA THR A 139 -10.76 24.34 5.17
C THR A 139 -9.49 25.19 5.13
N LYS A 140 -9.18 25.91 6.21
CA LYS A 140 -7.96 26.71 6.33
C LYS A 140 -6.71 25.83 6.17
N ARG A 141 -6.63 24.70 6.88
CA ARG A 141 -5.48 23.79 6.82
C ARG A 141 -5.29 23.21 5.43
N LEU A 142 -6.36 22.79 4.78
CA LEU A 142 -6.31 22.22 3.44
C LEU A 142 -5.98 23.26 2.36
N SER A 143 -6.37 24.53 2.54
CA SER A 143 -6.02 25.61 1.62
C SER A 143 -4.51 25.93 1.58
N GLU A 144 -3.76 25.51 2.60
CA GLU A 144 -2.30 25.63 2.64
C GLU A 144 -1.60 24.59 1.73
N ILE A 145 -2.32 23.59 1.25
CA ILE A 145 -1.80 22.55 0.34
C ILE A 145 -2.08 22.98 -1.10
N ALA A 146 -1.07 23.49 -1.79
CA ALA A 146 -1.19 24.06 -3.13
C ALA A 146 -1.75 23.12 -4.21
N ALA A 147 -1.76 21.81 -3.93
CA ALA A 147 -2.29 20.77 -4.81
C ALA A 147 -3.80 20.51 -4.63
N ILE A 148 -4.48 21.21 -3.73
CA ILE A 148 -5.92 21.10 -3.54
C ILE A 148 -6.63 22.15 -4.41
N ASP A 149 -7.45 21.67 -5.35
CA ASP A 149 -8.21 22.52 -6.28
C ASP A 149 -9.45 23.12 -5.61
N SER A 150 -10.18 22.32 -4.83
CA SER A 150 -11.39 22.75 -4.12
C SER A 150 -11.75 21.80 -2.98
N MET A 151 -12.52 22.33 -2.03
CA MET A 151 -13.08 21.56 -0.92
C MET A 151 -14.50 22.04 -0.62
N SER A 152 -15.34 21.11 -0.17
CA SER A 152 -16.76 21.34 0.13
C SER A 152 -17.11 20.61 1.41
N PRO A 153 -17.13 21.29 2.57
CA PRO A 153 -17.59 20.71 3.83
C PRO A 153 -19.11 20.59 3.87
N HIS A 154 -19.60 19.48 4.41
CA HIS A 154 -21.01 19.16 4.61
C HIS A 154 -21.24 18.78 6.07
N LEU A 155 -21.62 19.75 6.88
CA LEU A 155 -21.77 19.58 8.33
C LEU A 155 -22.91 18.63 8.70
N ASP A 156 -24.02 18.67 7.96
CA ASP A 156 -25.20 17.82 8.14
C ASP A 156 -24.89 16.31 7.99
N LYS A 157 -23.85 16.02 7.28
CA LYS A 157 -23.41 14.64 6.97
C LYS A 157 -22.00 14.35 7.45
N HIS A 158 -21.39 15.23 8.20
CA HIS A 158 -20.05 15.09 8.77
C HIS A 158 -18.99 14.67 7.77
N TYR A 159 -19.00 15.21 6.53
CA TYR A 159 -17.97 14.90 5.54
C TYR A 159 -17.46 16.13 4.81
N VAL A 160 -16.25 16.03 4.27
CA VAL A 160 -15.67 17.02 3.36
C VAL A 160 -15.39 16.34 2.03
N PHE A 161 -15.86 16.93 0.92
CA PHE A 161 -15.47 16.51 -0.41
C PHE A 161 -14.28 17.34 -0.88
N ILE A 162 -13.22 16.69 -1.38
CA ILE A 162 -11.95 17.33 -1.72
C ILE A 162 -11.58 16.97 -3.14
N ARG A 163 -11.22 17.99 -3.95
CA ARG A 163 -10.61 17.82 -5.28
C ARG A 163 -9.17 18.26 -5.24
N TYR A 164 -8.28 17.47 -5.82
CA TYR A 164 -6.84 17.67 -5.73
C TYR A 164 -6.08 17.12 -6.95
N ASP A 165 -4.85 17.57 -7.11
CA ASP A 165 -3.90 17.01 -8.08
C ASP A 165 -3.11 15.86 -7.46
N ALA A 166 -3.40 14.63 -7.91
CA ALA A 166 -2.78 13.41 -7.39
C ALA A 166 -1.29 13.26 -7.76
N ASN A 167 -0.76 14.08 -8.66
CA ASN A 167 0.68 14.13 -8.93
C ASN A 167 1.45 14.90 -7.87
N ARG A 168 0.80 15.82 -7.16
CA ARG A 168 1.45 16.75 -6.22
C ARG A 168 1.12 16.46 -4.77
N THR A 169 0.00 15.77 -4.51
CA THR A 169 -0.39 15.32 -3.17
C THR A 169 -1.10 13.96 -3.24
N SER A 170 -1.45 13.39 -2.10
CA SER A 170 -2.18 12.13 -1.99
C SER A 170 -3.29 12.20 -0.96
N LYS A 171 -4.21 11.23 -0.98
CA LYS A 171 -5.25 11.11 0.05
C LYS A 171 -4.65 10.99 1.44
N ASP A 172 -3.55 10.26 1.58
CA ASP A 172 -2.89 10.04 2.88
C ASP A 172 -2.33 11.33 3.45
N ILE A 173 -1.66 12.16 2.62
CA ILE A 173 -1.18 13.49 3.03
C ILE A 173 -2.35 14.38 3.47
N ILE A 174 -3.47 14.33 2.75
CA ILE A 174 -4.66 15.12 3.08
C ILE A 174 -5.30 14.60 4.38
N ARG A 175 -5.41 13.28 4.56
CA ARG A 175 -5.89 12.67 5.81
C ARG A 175 -5.02 13.04 7.00
N GLU A 176 -3.70 12.95 6.83
CA GLU A 176 -2.74 13.33 7.87
C GLU A 176 -2.87 14.80 8.25
N ALA A 177 -2.99 15.72 7.27
CA ALA A 177 -3.17 17.14 7.54
C ALA A 177 -4.42 17.44 8.38
N ILE A 178 -5.51 16.70 8.15
CA ILE A 178 -6.74 16.76 8.95
C ILE A 178 -6.51 16.12 10.33
N GLY A 179 -5.82 14.98 10.40
CA GLY A 179 -5.47 14.30 11.64
C GLY A 179 -4.62 15.16 12.58
N GLN A 180 -3.71 15.95 12.04
CA GLN A 180 -2.87 16.90 12.80
C GLN A 180 -3.69 17.99 13.51
N LEU A 181 -4.90 18.30 13.03
CA LEU A 181 -5.84 19.19 13.71
C LEU A 181 -6.59 18.52 14.88
N GLY A 182 -6.46 17.19 15.02
CA GLY A 182 -7.12 16.39 16.04
C GLY A 182 -8.36 15.66 15.55
N PHE A 183 -8.71 15.71 14.26
CA PHE A 183 -9.85 14.98 13.70
C PHE A 183 -9.46 13.56 13.28
N THR A 184 -10.48 12.70 13.13
CA THR A 184 -10.29 11.28 12.77
C THR A 184 -11.00 10.94 11.45
N PRO A 185 -10.42 11.35 10.29
CA PRO A 185 -11.04 11.16 8.98
C PRO A 185 -10.96 9.70 8.52
N VAL A 186 -12.06 9.17 7.99
CA VAL A 186 -12.14 7.91 7.23
C VAL A 186 -12.74 8.15 5.86
N ASN A 187 -12.60 7.22 4.94
CA ASN A 187 -13.17 7.33 3.61
C ASN A 187 -14.70 7.46 3.67
N TYR A 188 -15.23 8.43 2.93
CA TYR A 188 -16.67 8.63 2.76
C TYR A 188 -17.13 8.13 1.41
N TYR A 189 -18.18 7.33 1.41
CA TYR A 189 -18.87 6.84 0.23
C TYR A 189 -20.35 7.24 0.28
N SER A 190 -20.85 7.78 -0.79
CA SER A 190 -22.29 8.03 -0.92
C SER A 190 -22.98 6.74 -1.38
N GLY A 191 -23.69 6.04 -0.49
CA GLY A 191 -24.44 4.85 -0.85
C GLY A 191 -25.08 4.15 0.34
N PRO A 192 -26.18 3.40 0.12
CA PRO A 192 -26.93 2.75 1.20
C PRO A 192 -26.23 1.54 1.81
N LYS A 193 -25.14 1.08 1.17
CA LYS A 193 -24.39 -0.10 1.62
C LYS A 193 -23.19 0.21 2.48
N VAL A 194 -22.98 1.47 2.84
CA VAL A 194 -21.83 1.91 3.64
C VAL A 194 -22.35 2.63 4.87
N ALA A 195 -21.78 2.29 6.01
CA ALA A 195 -22.02 2.94 7.28
C ALA A 195 -20.70 3.27 8.00
N TYR A 196 -20.81 4.02 9.08
CA TYR A 196 -19.68 4.55 9.83
C TYR A 196 -19.87 4.26 11.30
N ALA A 197 -18.79 3.88 11.98
CA ALA A 197 -18.75 3.75 13.41
C ALA A 197 -17.62 4.62 13.99
N TYR A 198 -17.86 5.13 15.17
CA TYR A 198 -16.91 5.98 15.87
C TYR A 198 -16.86 5.59 17.35
N TYR A 199 -15.66 5.40 17.87
CA TYR A 199 -15.42 4.93 19.23
C TYR A 199 -14.35 5.76 19.91
N ASN A 200 -14.44 5.90 21.24
CA ASN A 200 -13.31 6.28 22.05
C ASN A 200 -12.48 5.05 22.37
N VAL A 201 -11.15 5.19 22.36
CA VAL A 201 -10.20 4.15 22.73
C VAL A 201 -9.16 4.70 23.70
N PRO A 202 -8.53 3.87 24.56
CA PRO A 202 -7.40 4.30 25.37
C PRO A 202 -6.27 4.86 24.50
N ALA A 203 -5.49 5.81 25.03
CA ALA A 203 -4.41 6.45 24.28
C ALA A 203 -3.34 5.45 23.80
N GLU A 204 -3.05 4.46 24.61
CA GLU A 204 -2.13 3.34 24.30
C GLU A 204 -2.62 2.43 23.19
N GLN A 205 -3.92 2.43 22.90
CA GLN A 205 -4.54 1.68 21.82
C GLN A 205 -4.83 2.53 20.57
N ALA A 206 -4.56 3.82 20.57
CA ALA A 206 -4.68 4.66 19.37
C ALA A 206 -3.43 4.54 18.48
N THR A 207 -3.13 3.34 17.97
CA THR A 207 -1.90 2.97 17.29
C THR A 207 -2.14 2.42 15.89
N GLN A 208 -1.06 2.24 15.11
CA GLN A 208 -1.12 1.56 13.81
C GLN A 208 -1.56 0.09 13.97
N GLU A 209 -1.15 -0.59 15.04
CA GLU A 209 -1.55 -1.96 15.34
C GLU A 209 -3.07 -2.08 15.46
N THR A 210 -3.73 -1.16 16.16
CA THR A 210 -5.19 -1.08 16.23
C THR A 210 -5.84 -0.91 14.84
N ILE A 211 -5.25 -0.09 13.97
CA ILE A 211 -5.73 0.03 12.58
C ILE A 211 -5.64 -1.33 11.87
N ASP A 212 -4.49 -2.00 11.96
CA ASP A 212 -4.23 -3.26 11.26
C ASP A 212 -5.17 -4.38 11.76
N GLU A 213 -5.41 -4.46 13.07
CA GLU A 213 -6.32 -5.44 13.69
C GLU A 213 -7.78 -5.21 13.30
N VAL A 214 -8.23 -3.96 13.25
CA VAL A 214 -9.63 -3.65 12.89
C VAL A 214 -9.85 -3.75 11.39
N LEU A 215 -8.84 -3.40 10.57
CA LEU A 215 -8.95 -3.43 9.11
C LEU A 215 -9.18 -4.84 8.53
N ILE A 216 -8.76 -5.88 9.24
CA ILE A 216 -8.95 -7.29 8.81
C ILE A 216 -10.29 -7.90 9.22
N LEU A 217 -11.12 -7.18 9.99
CA LEU A 217 -12.44 -7.65 10.39
C LEU A 217 -13.41 -7.66 9.21
N ASP A 218 -14.35 -8.62 9.22
CA ASP A 218 -15.32 -8.79 8.14
C ASP A 218 -16.15 -7.52 7.92
N GLY A 219 -16.24 -7.11 6.66
CA GLY A 219 -17.01 -5.95 6.23
C GLY A 219 -16.34 -4.59 6.48
N VAL A 220 -15.15 -4.54 7.07
CA VAL A 220 -14.43 -3.28 7.28
C VAL A 220 -13.77 -2.81 5.97
N GLU A 221 -14.01 -1.57 5.59
CA GLU A 221 -13.45 -0.91 4.39
C GLU A 221 -12.28 0.00 4.71
N ASP A 222 -12.39 0.78 5.79
CA ASP A 222 -11.37 1.77 6.16
C ASP A 222 -11.37 2.04 7.65
N VAL A 223 -10.19 2.25 8.20
CA VAL A 223 -9.97 2.49 9.64
C VAL A 223 -9.02 3.67 9.83
N ASN A 224 -9.25 4.46 10.84
CA ASN A 224 -8.31 5.48 11.29
C ASN A 224 -8.38 5.66 12.80
N VAL A 225 -7.24 5.98 13.40
CA VAL A 225 -7.15 6.35 14.84
C VAL A 225 -6.54 7.73 15.01
N ASN A 226 -6.94 8.43 16.05
CA ASN A 226 -6.35 9.70 16.44
C ASN A 226 -5.90 9.67 17.91
N LEU A 227 -4.59 9.71 18.12
CA LEU A 227 -3.99 9.66 19.45
C LEU A 227 -4.43 10.84 20.33
N ARG A 228 -4.60 12.04 19.76
CA ARG A 228 -4.96 13.25 20.52
C ARG A 228 -6.40 13.20 21.01
N GLN A 229 -7.31 12.71 20.18
CA GLN A 229 -8.73 12.57 20.48
C GLN A 229 -9.05 11.23 21.12
N LYS A 230 -8.10 10.31 21.14
CA LYS A 230 -8.31 8.93 21.64
C LYS A 230 -9.52 8.30 20.95
N SER A 231 -9.56 8.39 19.63
CA SER A 231 -10.70 8.01 18.81
C SER A 231 -10.31 7.01 17.74
N LEU A 232 -11.25 6.12 17.44
CA LEU A 232 -11.20 5.13 16.38
C LEU A 232 -12.43 5.36 15.49
N ALA A 233 -12.21 5.60 14.21
CA ALA A 233 -13.25 5.73 13.20
C ALA A 233 -13.16 4.58 12.21
N VAL A 234 -14.30 4.02 11.82
CA VAL A 234 -14.40 2.87 10.94
C VAL A 234 -15.45 3.11 9.86
N THR A 235 -15.12 2.79 8.62
CA THR A 235 -16.06 2.66 7.50
C THR A 235 -16.29 1.18 7.23
N TYR A 236 -17.55 0.75 7.12
CA TYR A 236 -17.88 -0.66 6.90
C TYR A 236 -19.06 -0.85 5.94
N PHE A 237 -19.16 -2.05 5.33
CA PHE A 237 -20.23 -2.45 4.43
C PHE A 237 -21.39 -3.09 5.20
N THR A 238 -22.59 -2.52 5.03
CA THR A 238 -23.81 -2.94 5.77
C THR A 238 -24.42 -4.25 5.25
N ASP A 239 -24.00 -4.75 4.11
CA ASP A 239 -24.35 -6.07 3.60
C ASP A 239 -23.42 -7.20 4.10
N GLU A 240 -22.32 -6.86 4.76
CA GLU A 240 -21.35 -7.81 5.31
C GLU A 240 -21.38 -7.83 6.84
N THR A 241 -21.55 -6.66 7.49
CA THR A 241 -21.61 -6.54 8.94
C THR A 241 -22.59 -5.45 9.39
N ASP A 242 -22.87 -5.37 10.69
CA ASP A 242 -23.65 -4.31 11.31
C ASP A 242 -22.90 -3.69 12.50
N ALA A 243 -23.42 -2.59 13.04
CA ALA A 243 -22.75 -1.84 14.11
C ALA A 243 -22.51 -2.68 15.37
N ASP A 244 -23.45 -3.56 15.74
CA ASP A 244 -23.34 -4.37 16.95
C ASP A 244 -22.32 -5.49 16.78
N LYS A 245 -22.32 -6.17 15.62
CA LYS A 245 -21.33 -7.20 15.29
C LYS A 245 -19.93 -6.61 15.17
N LEU A 246 -19.80 -5.47 14.49
CA LEU A 246 -18.53 -4.75 14.38
C LEU A 246 -18.00 -4.37 15.77
N TYR A 247 -18.86 -3.81 16.62
CA TYR A 247 -18.47 -3.44 17.99
C TYR A 247 -18.01 -4.67 18.79
N ALA A 248 -18.74 -5.77 18.71
CA ALA A 248 -18.35 -7.03 19.37
C ALA A 248 -17.01 -7.55 18.84
N ALA A 249 -16.84 -7.60 17.52
CA ALA A 249 -15.60 -8.06 16.89
C ALA A 249 -14.38 -7.19 17.29
N ILE A 250 -14.52 -5.86 17.31
CA ILE A 250 -13.46 -4.96 17.80
C ILE A 250 -13.09 -5.28 19.25
N ARG A 251 -14.07 -5.54 20.11
CA ARG A 251 -13.80 -5.88 21.50
C ARG A 251 -13.15 -7.26 21.69
N GLU A 252 -13.43 -8.20 20.82
CA GLU A 252 -12.81 -9.53 20.81
C GLU A 252 -11.31 -9.49 20.47
N THR A 253 -10.84 -8.45 19.74
CA THR A 253 -9.39 -8.24 19.52
C THR A 253 -8.66 -7.73 20.77
N GLY A 254 -9.39 -7.36 21.84
CA GLY A 254 -8.80 -6.76 23.05
C GLY A 254 -8.80 -5.25 23.07
N ILE A 255 -9.33 -4.59 22.03
CA ILE A 255 -9.46 -3.14 21.97
C ILE A 255 -10.59 -2.69 22.90
N GLU A 256 -10.28 -1.77 23.82
CA GLU A 256 -11.23 -1.20 24.79
C GLU A 256 -12.06 -0.06 24.17
N ALA A 257 -12.73 -0.37 23.05
CA ALA A 257 -13.59 0.57 22.36
C ALA A 257 -14.84 0.90 23.18
N VAL A 258 -15.19 2.20 23.23
CA VAL A 258 -16.39 2.73 23.90
C VAL A 258 -17.14 3.62 22.94
N VAL A 259 -18.44 3.40 22.76
CA VAL A 259 -19.29 4.31 21.97
C VAL A 259 -19.34 5.66 22.67
N PRO A 260 -18.97 6.77 22.01
CA PRO A 260 -19.01 8.10 22.64
C PRO A 260 -20.46 8.49 22.98
N ALA A 261 -20.61 9.23 24.07
CA ALA A 261 -21.89 9.87 24.37
C ALA A 261 -22.28 10.85 23.26
N PRO A 262 -23.58 11.02 22.95
CA PRO A 262 -24.05 12.02 22.01
C PRO A 262 -23.48 13.39 22.33
N HIS A 263 -22.92 14.07 21.33
CA HIS A 263 -22.33 15.39 21.50
C HIS A 263 -23.46 16.43 21.67
N GLU A 264 -23.61 17.00 22.85
CA GLU A 264 -24.45 18.16 23.03
C GLU A 264 -23.71 19.41 22.53
N CYS A 265 -24.15 19.95 21.39
CA CYS A 265 -23.64 21.22 20.87
C CYS A 265 -24.09 22.33 21.81
N HIS A 266 -23.22 22.80 22.70
CA HIS A 266 -23.41 24.07 23.34
C HIS A 266 -23.06 25.17 22.35
N GLU A 267 -24.04 25.79 21.73
CA GLU A 267 -23.87 27.07 21.04
C GLU A 267 -23.37 28.11 22.08
N LYS A 268 -22.14 28.57 21.85
CA LYS A 268 -21.59 29.75 22.52
C LYS A 268 -21.35 30.83 21.49
#